data_1d4e602a0cc3f10504aa7e91ebc686ff
#
_entry.id   1d4e602a0cc3f10504aa7e91ebc686ff
#
_cell.length_a   1.000
_cell.length_b   1.000
_cell.length_c   1.000
_cell.angle_alpha   90.00
_cell.angle_beta   90.00
_cell.angle_gamma   90.00
#
_symmetry.space_group_name_H-M   'P 1'
#
loop_
_entity.id
_entity.type
_entity.pdbx_description
1 polymer ?
#
loop_
_entity_poly.entity_id
_entity_poly.type
_entity_poly.pdbx_seq_one_letter_code
_entity_poly.pdbx_strand_id
1 'polypeptide(L)'
;MFCKLRHGIIILSSLLFTLLLQQCANMVTPSGGPKDTLPPVVTEAIPENHSVNFNSKKIEITFDEYITLENAKQQVLISPPLNEKPDIKLVNKTVVIRFKEALKSNTTYTINFGDAIKDLHEGNAFKNYIYSFSTGEILDTLAISGQLLSANDKKPIEDALVTLYYGDSEGLDSLPLTSTPHFITKANKEGHFVFNGLPDKKFQVFAIKDVNANSYFDLPNEQVAFLDTLVTAPASNLSLYMFTEEDTTQMLLEKKLVAEGQLRFVFRQPAQNVTIETPEILPDSFNIVKVHSANFDTINWYFTPNVKDSLWVQMKYDTIINDSTRYSLIFKNKKGKTEMLKASDNLANGCILPESMLTLSFTEPIIDFQLTDSVLFIAGTDTLTEKPEFEQVDEFGFLYSLKNQLETDKEYSISIPDSTIFSIKGHANSAINLKFRQAKDEDFGNIFITVVPPEAVPQVVVQLLNAKGSVVDTQIVTEKKELEFWYLAPGKYKLKAILDTDANGKWSTGNYHRHFLPETIIEYKDELDLKAGWDIDLDNVWEISAASVNPQTTK
;
A
#
# COMPACT_ATOMS: atom_id res chain seq x y z
N MET A 1 -80.61 40.04 37.74
CA MET A 1 -79.53 39.04 37.99
C MET A 1 -79.46 37.93 36.93
N PHE A 2 -80.52 37.66 36.20
CA PHE A 2 -80.57 36.58 35.18
C PHE A 2 -79.94 36.90 33.83
N CYS A 3 -79.69 38.17 33.45
CA CYS A 3 -79.18 38.52 32.15
C CYS A 3 -77.61 38.31 32.05
N LYS A 4 -76.90 38.54 33.16
CA LYS A 4 -75.42 38.33 33.18
C LYS A 4 -75.01 36.86 33.16
N LEU A 5 -75.85 35.96 33.65
CA LEU A 5 -75.57 34.52 33.65
C LEU A 5 -75.70 33.90 32.24
N ARG A 6 -76.64 34.38 31.40
CA ARG A 6 -76.82 33.92 30.03
C ARG A 6 -75.63 34.31 29.10
N HIS A 7 -75.08 35.50 29.31
CA HIS A 7 -73.88 35.95 28.53
C HIS A 7 -72.66 35.18 28.94
N GLY A 8 -72.49 34.81 30.21
CA GLY A 8 -71.38 33.97 30.67
C GLY A 8 -71.41 32.55 30.07
N ILE A 9 -72.62 31.94 29.99
CA ILE A 9 -72.79 30.62 29.40
C ILE A 9 -72.50 30.63 27.88
N ILE A 10 -72.92 31.66 27.15
CA ILE A 10 -72.73 31.79 25.74
C ILE A 10 -71.22 32.00 25.43
N ILE A 11 -70.50 32.81 26.22
CA ILE A 11 -69.04 33.03 26.07
C ILE A 11 -68.33 31.75 26.41
N LEU A 12 -68.68 31.02 27.45
CA LEU A 12 -68.08 29.76 27.83
C LEU A 12 -68.29 28.66 26.75
N SER A 13 -69.55 28.60 26.20
CA SER A 13 -69.86 27.69 25.10
C SER A 13 -69.13 28.02 23.80
N SER A 14 -68.99 29.31 23.50
CA SER A 14 -68.20 29.76 22.33
C SER A 14 -66.70 29.46 22.49
N LEU A 15 -66.16 29.64 23.70
CA LEU A 15 -64.75 29.30 23.99
C LEU A 15 -64.49 27.80 23.95
N LEU A 16 -65.48 26.98 24.40
CA LEU A 16 -65.39 25.51 24.32
C LEU A 16 -65.48 25.02 22.86
N PHE A 17 -66.27 25.70 22.04
CA PHE A 17 -66.42 25.36 20.61
C PHE A 17 -65.24 25.72 19.81
N THR A 18 -64.49 26.82 20.11
CA THR A 18 -63.22 27.17 19.48
C THR A 18 -62.07 26.26 19.87
N LEU A 19 -62.12 25.68 21.11
CA LEU A 19 -61.09 24.69 21.52
C LEU A 19 -61.31 23.32 20.85
N LEU A 20 -62.51 22.99 20.38
CA LEU A 20 -62.76 21.75 19.63
C LEU A 20 -62.39 21.81 18.15
N LEU A 21 -62.09 23.01 17.62
CA LEU A 21 -61.65 23.18 16.23
C LEU A 21 -60.12 23.12 16.04
N GLN A 22 -59.36 22.92 17.10
CA GLN A 22 -57.90 22.75 17.02
C GLN A 22 -57.51 21.28 16.82
N GLN A 23 -58.20 20.55 16.00
CA GLN A 23 -57.68 19.30 15.48
C GLN A 23 -56.70 19.64 14.32
N CYS A 24 -55.43 19.81 14.64
CA CYS A 24 -54.39 19.73 13.65
C CYS A 24 -54.46 18.34 13.04
N ALA A 25 -54.97 18.27 11.82
CA ALA A 25 -54.80 17.07 11.01
C ALA A 25 -53.28 16.92 10.75
N ASN A 26 -52.63 16.03 11.47
CA ASN A 26 -51.33 15.56 11.09
C ASN A 26 -51.48 14.91 9.70
N MET A 27 -51.04 15.62 8.68
CA MET A 27 -50.83 15.00 7.37
C MET A 27 -49.67 14.00 7.52
N VAL A 28 -49.99 12.78 7.89
CA VAL A 28 -49.08 11.66 7.71
C VAL A 28 -48.93 11.50 6.20
N THR A 29 -47.77 11.85 5.68
CA THR A 29 -47.40 11.47 4.31
C THR A 29 -47.67 9.96 4.19
N PRO A 30 -48.38 9.51 3.16
CA PRO A 30 -48.57 8.08 2.94
C PRO A 30 -47.22 7.41 3.01
N SER A 31 -46.97 6.54 3.97
CA SER A 31 -45.85 5.63 3.94
C SER A 31 -46.03 4.80 2.69
N GLY A 32 -45.16 4.99 1.71
CA GLY A 32 -45.14 4.15 0.51
C GLY A 32 -45.17 2.67 0.88
N GLY A 33 -45.56 1.82 -0.03
CA GLY A 33 -45.48 0.37 0.15
C GLY A 33 -44.08 -0.10 0.57
N PRO A 34 -43.90 -1.37 0.91
CA PRO A 34 -42.57 -1.91 1.19
C PRO A 34 -41.63 -1.55 0.04
N LYS A 35 -40.42 -1.11 0.39
CA LYS A 35 -39.39 -0.75 -0.59
C LYS A 35 -39.12 -1.95 -1.48
N ASP A 36 -39.11 -1.73 -2.82
CA ASP A 36 -38.70 -2.76 -3.76
C ASP A 36 -37.22 -3.08 -3.57
N THR A 37 -36.90 -4.36 -3.53
CA THR A 37 -35.52 -4.88 -3.38
C THR A 37 -35.10 -5.78 -4.53
N LEU A 38 -35.97 -5.96 -5.52
CA LEU A 38 -35.71 -6.79 -6.68
C LEU A 38 -34.99 -5.98 -7.76
N PRO A 39 -34.00 -6.56 -8.45
CA PRO A 39 -33.38 -5.93 -9.59
C PRO A 39 -34.29 -6.03 -10.83
N PRO A 40 -34.16 -5.14 -11.83
CA PRO A 40 -34.87 -5.24 -13.10
C PRO A 40 -34.61 -6.58 -13.79
N VAL A 41 -35.60 -7.05 -14.56
CA VAL A 41 -35.52 -8.32 -15.30
C VAL A 41 -35.66 -8.06 -16.80
N VAL A 42 -34.83 -8.74 -17.62
CA VAL A 42 -34.93 -8.67 -19.08
C VAL A 42 -36.20 -9.38 -19.54
N THR A 43 -37.06 -8.65 -20.23
CA THR A 43 -38.31 -9.19 -20.84
C THR A 43 -38.13 -9.60 -22.29
N GLU A 44 -37.26 -8.89 -23.03
CA GLU A 44 -37.01 -9.12 -24.45
C GLU A 44 -35.59 -8.69 -24.82
N ALA A 45 -34.95 -9.41 -25.72
CA ALA A 45 -33.70 -8.99 -26.34
C ALA A 45 -33.78 -9.25 -27.88
N ILE A 46 -33.42 -8.25 -28.67
CA ILE A 46 -33.47 -8.32 -30.14
C ILE A 46 -32.10 -7.93 -30.74
N PRO A 47 -31.36 -8.86 -31.36
CA PRO A 47 -31.63 -10.30 -31.44
C PRO A 47 -31.64 -10.97 -30.06
N GLU A 48 -32.11 -12.20 -29.99
CA GLU A 48 -32.11 -12.97 -28.73
C GLU A 48 -30.69 -13.16 -28.19
N ASN A 49 -30.57 -13.25 -26.88
CA ASN A 49 -29.31 -13.63 -26.24
C ASN A 49 -28.88 -15.03 -26.71
N HIS A 50 -27.59 -15.24 -26.93
CA HIS A 50 -27.00 -16.46 -27.51
C HIS A 50 -27.35 -16.71 -28.98
N SER A 51 -27.74 -15.69 -29.72
CA SER A 51 -28.00 -15.79 -31.18
C SER A 51 -26.71 -16.04 -31.96
N VAL A 52 -26.85 -16.77 -33.07
CA VAL A 52 -25.77 -17.02 -34.04
C VAL A 52 -26.08 -16.31 -35.35
N ASN A 53 -25.10 -16.23 -36.28
CA ASN A 53 -25.22 -15.54 -37.56
C ASN A 53 -25.68 -14.09 -37.39
N PHE A 54 -25.18 -13.41 -36.36
CA PHE A 54 -25.50 -12.03 -36.06
C PHE A 54 -25.05 -11.11 -37.19
N ASN A 55 -25.97 -10.42 -37.81
CA ASN A 55 -25.75 -9.46 -38.92
C ASN A 55 -26.37 -8.08 -38.66
N SER A 56 -26.93 -7.85 -37.48
CA SER A 56 -27.55 -6.59 -37.12
C SER A 56 -26.50 -5.53 -36.74
N LYS A 57 -26.80 -4.26 -36.99
CA LYS A 57 -26.00 -3.13 -36.50
C LYS A 57 -26.40 -2.67 -35.10
N LYS A 58 -27.45 -3.27 -34.52
CA LYS A 58 -27.93 -2.88 -33.18
C LYS A 58 -28.41 -4.08 -32.39
N ILE A 59 -28.37 -3.90 -31.06
CA ILE A 59 -28.97 -4.78 -30.05
C ILE A 59 -29.92 -3.94 -29.23
N GLU A 60 -31.09 -4.50 -28.90
CA GLU A 60 -32.11 -3.88 -28.06
C GLU A 60 -32.42 -4.84 -26.91
N ILE A 61 -32.31 -4.38 -25.65
CA ILE A 61 -32.56 -5.18 -24.45
C ILE A 61 -33.59 -4.43 -23.63
N THR A 62 -34.80 -5.00 -23.49
CA THR A 62 -35.95 -4.40 -22.82
C THR A 62 -36.16 -5.02 -21.45
N PHE A 63 -36.46 -4.17 -20.47
CA PHE A 63 -36.67 -4.56 -19.09
C PHE A 63 -38.16 -4.42 -18.69
N ASP A 64 -38.56 -5.11 -17.63
CA ASP A 64 -39.90 -5.06 -17.07
C ASP A 64 -40.24 -3.70 -16.43
N GLU A 65 -39.22 -2.97 -15.98
CA GLU A 65 -39.32 -1.68 -15.33
C GLU A 65 -38.41 -0.60 -15.95
N TYR A 66 -38.53 0.64 -15.46
CA TYR A 66 -37.62 1.73 -15.87
C TYR A 66 -36.29 1.57 -15.17
N ILE A 67 -35.23 1.67 -15.94
CA ILE A 67 -33.86 1.52 -15.49
C ILE A 67 -33.04 2.79 -15.66
N THR A 68 -31.87 2.83 -15.03
CA THR A 68 -30.80 3.81 -15.28
C THR A 68 -29.56 3.08 -15.79
N LEU A 69 -28.74 3.79 -16.57
CA LEU A 69 -27.41 3.31 -17.00
C LEU A 69 -26.33 4.18 -16.33
N GLU A 70 -25.76 3.67 -15.24
CA GLU A 70 -24.69 4.38 -14.54
C GLU A 70 -23.33 4.04 -15.12
N ASN A 71 -22.57 5.08 -15.46
CA ASN A 71 -21.19 4.95 -15.97
C ASN A 71 -21.02 3.91 -17.09
N ALA A 72 -22.02 3.76 -17.97
CA ALA A 72 -22.03 2.74 -19.02
C ALA A 72 -20.75 2.70 -19.87
N LYS A 73 -20.12 3.86 -20.13
CA LYS A 73 -18.88 3.96 -20.91
C LYS A 73 -17.68 3.28 -20.25
N GLN A 74 -17.71 3.14 -18.92
CA GLN A 74 -16.63 2.55 -18.13
C GLN A 74 -16.96 1.12 -17.67
N GLN A 75 -18.25 0.86 -17.41
CA GLN A 75 -18.69 -0.43 -16.85
C GLN A 75 -19.06 -1.45 -17.92
N VAL A 76 -19.65 -1.00 -19.06
CA VAL A 76 -20.01 -1.94 -20.12
C VAL A 76 -18.76 -2.34 -20.91
N LEU A 77 -18.43 -3.61 -20.81
CA LEU A 77 -17.27 -4.21 -21.44
C LEU A 77 -17.69 -5.13 -22.57
N ILE A 78 -17.09 -4.94 -23.75
CA ILE A 78 -17.32 -5.78 -24.92
C ILE A 78 -16.07 -6.58 -25.22
N SER A 79 -16.21 -7.88 -25.30
CA SER A 79 -15.13 -8.80 -25.58
C SER A 79 -15.51 -9.72 -26.76
N PRO A 80 -14.68 -9.83 -27.81
CA PRO A 80 -13.45 -9.07 -28.11
C PRO A 80 -13.65 -7.55 -28.14
N PRO A 81 -12.60 -6.77 -27.81
CA PRO A 81 -12.68 -5.31 -27.85
C PRO A 81 -12.88 -4.80 -29.29
N LEU A 82 -13.60 -3.69 -29.37
CA LEU A 82 -13.87 -2.98 -30.63
C LEU A 82 -12.91 -1.79 -30.77
N ASN A 83 -12.53 -1.46 -32.01
CA ASN A 83 -11.72 -0.27 -32.27
C ASN A 83 -12.53 1.02 -32.00
N GLU A 84 -13.83 1.01 -32.35
CA GLU A 84 -14.75 2.12 -32.09
C GLU A 84 -15.79 1.69 -31.04
N LYS A 85 -15.81 2.38 -29.89
CA LYS A 85 -16.84 2.11 -28.85
C LYS A 85 -18.23 2.31 -29.42
N PRO A 86 -19.18 1.37 -29.24
CA PRO A 86 -20.54 1.50 -29.71
C PRO A 86 -21.29 2.65 -29.00
N ASP A 87 -22.36 3.11 -29.60
CA ASP A 87 -23.28 4.05 -28.95
C ASP A 87 -24.28 3.28 -28.11
N ILE A 88 -24.21 3.45 -26.80
CA ILE A 88 -25.10 2.78 -25.82
C ILE A 88 -26.03 3.83 -25.23
N LYS A 89 -27.34 3.67 -25.44
CA LYS A 89 -28.37 4.61 -24.99
C LYS A 89 -29.54 3.89 -24.34
N LEU A 90 -30.13 4.55 -23.38
CA LEU A 90 -31.40 4.14 -22.81
C LEU A 90 -32.56 4.87 -23.51
N VAL A 91 -33.52 4.11 -23.99
CA VAL A 91 -34.75 4.61 -24.58
C VAL A 91 -35.93 3.97 -23.85
N ASN A 92 -36.60 4.71 -23.00
CA ASN A 92 -37.63 4.19 -22.07
C ASN A 92 -37.09 3.07 -21.17
N LYS A 93 -37.57 1.84 -21.35
CA LYS A 93 -37.16 0.65 -20.64
C LYS A 93 -36.13 -0.19 -21.41
N THR A 94 -35.61 0.30 -22.54
CA THR A 94 -34.80 -0.47 -23.48
C THR A 94 -33.39 0.09 -23.56
N VAL A 95 -32.38 -0.72 -23.33
CA VAL A 95 -30.98 -0.43 -23.67
C VAL A 95 -30.77 -0.70 -25.16
N VAL A 96 -30.32 0.31 -25.87
CA VAL A 96 -30.02 0.22 -27.31
C VAL A 96 -28.52 0.37 -27.50
N ILE A 97 -27.89 -0.66 -28.07
CA ILE A 97 -26.47 -0.68 -28.42
C ILE A 97 -26.35 -0.60 -29.95
N ARG A 98 -25.60 0.37 -30.47
CA ARG A 98 -25.36 0.53 -31.91
C ARG A 98 -23.88 0.42 -32.21
N PHE A 99 -23.50 -0.58 -33.01
CA PHE A 99 -22.15 -0.75 -33.49
C PHE A 99 -21.83 0.29 -34.59
N LYS A 100 -20.63 0.89 -34.51
CA LYS A 100 -20.14 1.88 -35.45
C LYS A 100 -19.26 1.29 -36.53
N GLU A 101 -18.68 0.12 -36.24
CA GLU A 101 -17.82 -0.64 -37.15
C GLU A 101 -18.43 -2.02 -37.48
N ALA A 102 -17.90 -2.67 -38.49
CA ALA A 102 -18.23 -4.04 -38.81
C ALA A 102 -17.57 -4.99 -37.78
N LEU A 103 -18.34 -5.92 -37.27
CA LEU A 103 -17.84 -6.95 -36.35
C LEU A 103 -16.98 -7.97 -37.10
N LYS A 104 -16.01 -8.57 -36.40
CA LYS A 104 -15.18 -9.67 -36.95
C LYS A 104 -16.09 -10.85 -37.30
N SER A 105 -15.85 -11.50 -38.45
CA SER A 105 -16.59 -12.70 -38.83
C SER A 105 -16.22 -13.91 -37.99
N ASN A 106 -17.15 -14.87 -37.87
CA ASN A 106 -16.96 -16.13 -37.12
C ASN A 106 -16.40 -15.90 -35.69
N THR A 107 -16.97 -14.91 -35.00
CA THR A 107 -16.47 -14.49 -33.69
C THR A 107 -17.62 -14.39 -32.69
N THR A 108 -17.44 -15.00 -31.53
CA THR A 108 -18.35 -14.85 -30.39
C THR A 108 -18.00 -13.57 -29.63
N TYR A 109 -19.01 -12.74 -29.46
CA TYR A 109 -18.93 -11.50 -28.68
C TYR A 109 -19.72 -11.65 -27.39
N THR A 110 -19.16 -11.11 -26.30
CA THR A 110 -19.85 -10.97 -25.03
C THR A 110 -19.89 -9.50 -24.61
N ILE A 111 -21.04 -9.05 -24.14
CA ILE A 111 -21.26 -7.70 -23.60
C ILE A 111 -21.57 -7.88 -22.12
N ASN A 112 -20.64 -7.51 -21.27
CA ASN A 112 -20.81 -7.54 -19.82
C ASN A 112 -21.18 -6.13 -19.34
N PHE A 113 -22.32 -6.01 -18.67
CA PHE A 113 -22.83 -4.72 -18.19
C PHE A 113 -22.31 -4.37 -16.77
N GLY A 114 -21.65 -5.30 -16.09
CA GLY A 114 -21.19 -5.07 -14.70
C GLY A 114 -22.35 -4.67 -13.79
N ASP A 115 -22.20 -3.54 -13.12
CA ASP A 115 -23.22 -2.93 -12.26
C ASP A 115 -23.90 -1.70 -12.90
N ALA A 116 -23.78 -1.53 -14.23
CA ALA A 116 -24.27 -0.36 -14.93
C ALA A 116 -25.79 -0.26 -14.96
N ILE A 117 -26.52 -1.38 -14.96
CA ILE A 117 -27.97 -1.44 -15.04
C ILE A 117 -28.56 -1.46 -13.63
N LYS A 118 -29.38 -0.44 -13.32
CA LYS A 118 -30.08 -0.34 -12.06
C LYS A 118 -31.53 0.07 -12.28
N ASP A 119 -32.44 -0.30 -11.38
CA ASP A 119 -33.77 0.30 -11.41
C ASP A 119 -33.71 1.82 -11.17
N LEU A 120 -34.73 2.52 -11.65
CA LEU A 120 -34.77 3.99 -11.62
C LEU A 120 -35.09 4.52 -10.22
N HIS A 121 -35.83 3.81 -9.39
CA HIS A 121 -36.41 4.34 -8.16
C HIS A 121 -35.58 3.97 -6.92
N GLU A 122 -35.25 2.70 -6.75
CA GLU A 122 -34.55 2.18 -5.57
C GLU A 122 -33.06 1.99 -5.79
N GLY A 123 -32.59 1.92 -7.04
CA GLY A 123 -31.19 1.73 -7.41
C GLY A 123 -30.70 0.29 -7.27
N ASN A 124 -31.61 -0.70 -7.28
CA ASN A 124 -31.24 -2.12 -7.24
C ASN A 124 -30.49 -2.51 -8.51
N ALA A 125 -29.26 -2.99 -8.38
CA ALA A 125 -28.42 -3.30 -9.51
C ALA A 125 -28.71 -4.69 -10.11
N PHE A 126 -28.90 -4.77 -11.41
CA PHE A 126 -28.90 -6.01 -12.17
C PHE A 126 -27.47 -6.42 -12.49
N LYS A 127 -26.84 -7.10 -11.54
CA LYS A 127 -25.41 -7.37 -11.52
C LYS A 127 -25.00 -8.43 -12.54
N ASN A 128 -23.84 -8.18 -13.16
CA ASN A 128 -23.14 -9.13 -14.01
C ASN A 128 -23.99 -9.71 -15.16
N TYR A 129 -24.93 -8.92 -15.69
CA TYR A 129 -25.67 -9.36 -16.87
C TYR A 129 -24.73 -9.42 -18.08
N ILE A 130 -24.72 -10.59 -18.72
CA ILE A 130 -23.93 -10.87 -19.91
C ILE A 130 -24.85 -11.18 -21.07
N TYR A 131 -24.70 -10.41 -22.16
CA TYR A 131 -25.33 -10.69 -23.42
C TYR A 131 -24.28 -11.21 -24.39
N SER A 132 -24.53 -12.39 -24.98
CA SER A 132 -23.59 -13.06 -25.89
C SER A 132 -24.23 -13.33 -27.24
N PHE A 133 -23.45 -13.25 -28.30
CA PHE A 133 -23.87 -13.58 -29.66
C PHE A 133 -22.68 -13.97 -30.52
N SER A 134 -22.91 -14.67 -31.63
CA SER A 134 -21.85 -15.01 -32.59
C SER A 134 -22.19 -14.46 -33.98
N THR A 135 -21.19 -13.91 -34.66
CA THR A 135 -21.28 -13.51 -36.07
C THR A 135 -21.17 -14.70 -37.03
N GLY A 136 -20.79 -15.88 -36.52
CA GLY A 136 -20.72 -17.14 -37.24
C GLY A 136 -21.85 -18.10 -36.85
N GLU A 137 -21.75 -19.34 -37.35
CA GLU A 137 -22.71 -20.43 -37.06
C GLU A 137 -22.53 -21.03 -35.67
N ILE A 138 -21.36 -20.87 -35.05
CA ILE A 138 -20.99 -21.43 -33.74
C ILE A 138 -20.93 -20.34 -32.72
N LEU A 139 -21.56 -20.59 -31.58
CA LEU A 139 -21.38 -19.80 -30.35
C LEU A 139 -20.39 -20.52 -29.44
N ASP A 140 -19.25 -19.91 -29.21
CA ASP A 140 -18.27 -20.42 -28.23
C ASP A 140 -18.83 -20.32 -26.82
N THR A 141 -18.55 -21.33 -25.99
CA THR A 141 -19.16 -21.45 -24.65
C THR A 141 -18.16 -21.69 -23.53
N LEU A 142 -16.86 -21.85 -23.85
CA LEU A 142 -15.85 -22.12 -22.85
C LEU A 142 -15.57 -20.86 -22.00
N ALA A 143 -15.08 -21.09 -20.80
CA ALA A 143 -14.81 -20.04 -19.85
C ALA A 143 -13.41 -20.18 -19.21
N ILE A 144 -12.82 -19.04 -18.87
CA ILE A 144 -11.63 -18.97 -18.01
C ILE A 144 -11.98 -18.04 -16.84
N SER A 145 -11.69 -18.49 -15.61
CA SER A 145 -11.96 -17.71 -14.40
C SER A 145 -10.81 -17.77 -13.40
N GLY A 146 -10.73 -16.74 -12.57
CA GLY A 146 -9.69 -16.66 -11.56
C GLY A 146 -9.87 -15.47 -10.63
N GLN A 147 -8.81 -15.19 -9.90
CA GLN A 147 -8.75 -14.09 -8.94
C GLN A 147 -7.46 -13.28 -9.11
N LEU A 148 -7.56 -11.97 -9.01
CA LEU A 148 -6.44 -11.03 -8.94
C LEU A 148 -6.17 -10.65 -7.49
N LEU A 149 -4.95 -10.82 -7.06
CA LEU A 149 -4.47 -10.51 -5.73
C LEU A 149 -3.23 -9.61 -5.83
N SER A 150 -3.04 -8.76 -4.84
CA SER A 150 -1.77 -8.04 -4.66
C SER A 150 -0.66 -9.02 -4.32
N ALA A 151 0.49 -8.91 -4.97
CA ALA A 151 1.63 -9.79 -4.73
C ALA A 151 2.21 -9.61 -3.32
N ASN A 152 2.14 -8.40 -2.77
CA ASN A 152 2.74 -8.07 -1.48
C ASN A 152 1.89 -8.48 -0.28
N ASP A 153 0.55 -8.29 -0.33
CA ASP A 153 -0.32 -8.48 0.83
C ASP A 153 -1.54 -9.38 0.56
N LYS A 154 -1.59 -9.99 -0.62
CA LYS A 154 -2.63 -10.91 -1.08
C LYS A 154 -4.06 -10.36 -1.02
N LYS A 155 -4.21 -9.03 -0.90
CA LYS A 155 -5.52 -8.39 -0.96
C LYS A 155 -6.10 -8.45 -2.37
N PRO A 156 -7.43 -8.58 -2.51
CA PRO A 156 -8.10 -8.52 -3.79
C PRO A 156 -7.83 -7.20 -4.53
N ILE A 157 -7.62 -7.27 -5.83
CA ILE A 157 -7.47 -6.10 -6.70
C ILE A 157 -8.73 -5.94 -7.54
N GLU A 158 -9.46 -4.84 -7.30
CA GLU A 158 -10.68 -4.49 -8.05
C GLU A 158 -10.37 -3.64 -9.30
N ASP A 159 -11.29 -3.65 -10.27
CA ASP A 159 -11.25 -2.79 -11.47
C ASP A 159 -10.00 -2.93 -12.36
N ALA A 160 -9.19 -3.97 -12.17
CA ALA A 160 -8.11 -4.26 -13.09
C ALA A 160 -8.63 -4.95 -14.35
N LEU A 161 -8.08 -4.56 -15.49
CA LEU A 161 -8.36 -5.17 -16.78
C LEU A 161 -7.61 -6.50 -16.88
N VAL A 162 -8.32 -7.59 -17.15
CA VAL A 162 -7.72 -8.89 -17.47
C VAL A 162 -7.87 -9.13 -18.95
N THR A 163 -6.81 -9.59 -19.60
CA THR A 163 -6.71 -9.72 -21.05
C THR A 163 -6.24 -11.11 -21.46
N LEU A 164 -6.72 -11.59 -22.60
CA LEU A 164 -6.25 -12.82 -23.21
C LEU A 164 -5.70 -12.55 -24.61
N TYR A 165 -4.56 -13.18 -24.88
CA TYR A 165 -3.95 -13.23 -26.20
C TYR A 165 -3.90 -14.69 -26.64
N TYR A 166 -4.12 -14.96 -27.94
CA TYR A 166 -3.99 -16.33 -28.45
C TYR A 166 -2.57 -16.83 -28.32
N GLY A 167 -2.40 -18.05 -27.81
CA GLY A 167 -1.10 -18.65 -27.56
C GLY A 167 -0.29 -19.00 -28.81
N ASP A 168 -0.91 -18.96 -29.99
CA ASP A 168 -0.28 -19.13 -31.32
C ASP A 168 0.10 -17.78 -31.97
N SER A 169 -0.08 -16.66 -31.27
CA SER A 169 0.32 -15.33 -31.78
C SER A 169 1.84 -15.17 -31.78
N GLU A 170 2.37 -14.48 -32.78
CA GLU A 170 3.79 -14.12 -32.81
C GLU A 170 4.09 -13.03 -31.77
N GLY A 171 5.26 -13.12 -31.12
CA GLY A 171 5.73 -12.10 -30.17
C GLY A 171 4.87 -11.99 -28.92
N LEU A 172 4.42 -13.09 -28.35
CA LEU A 172 3.54 -13.16 -27.17
C LEU A 172 3.96 -12.18 -26.07
N ASP A 173 5.25 -12.09 -25.75
CA ASP A 173 5.78 -11.25 -24.67
C ASP A 173 5.69 -9.75 -24.96
N SER A 174 5.52 -9.37 -26.22
CA SER A 174 5.35 -7.96 -26.60
C SER A 174 3.89 -7.55 -26.78
N LEU A 175 2.97 -8.51 -26.87
CA LEU A 175 1.55 -8.21 -27.15
C LEU A 175 0.90 -7.28 -26.10
N PRO A 176 1.09 -7.47 -24.80
CA PRO A 176 0.53 -6.56 -23.80
C PRO A 176 1.03 -5.12 -23.90
N LEU A 177 2.19 -4.92 -24.55
CA LEU A 177 2.83 -3.61 -24.74
C LEU A 177 2.39 -2.92 -26.03
N THR A 178 2.04 -3.70 -27.07
CA THR A 178 1.96 -3.18 -28.46
C THR A 178 0.67 -3.51 -29.19
N SER A 179 -0.11 -4.45 -28.68
CA SER A 179 -1.25 -5.01 -29.42
C SER A 179 -2.53 -5.03 -28.59
N THR A 180 -3.65 -4.71 -29.23
CA THR A 180 -4.97 -4.84 -28.62
C THR A 180 -5.24 -6.30 -28.25
N PRO A 181 -5.69 -6.60 -27.04
CA PRO A 181 -5.98 -7.97 -26.61
C PRO A 181 -7.11 -8.61 -27.43
N HIS A 182 -7.07 -9.93 -27.52
CA HIS A 182 -8.13 -10.69 -28.20
C HIS A 182 -9.41 -10.76 -27.38
N PHE A 183 -9.31 -10.89 -26.05
CA PHE A 183 -10.45 -10.87 -25.14
C PHE A 183 -10.10 -10.04 -23.91
N ILE A 184 -11.12 -9.39 -23.34
CA ILE A 184 -10.99 -8.54 -22.16
C ILE A 184 -12.11 -8.83 -21.16
N THR A 185 -11.78 -8.73 -19.88
CA THR A 185 -12.73 -8.70 -18.77
C THR A 185 -12.18 -7.82 -17.65
N LYS A 186 -12.98 -7.54 -16.63
CA LYS A 186 -12.54 -6.81 -15.43
C LYS A 186 -12.70 -7.64 -14.18
N ALA A 187 -11.80 -7.43 -13.23
CA ALA A 187 -11.93 -7.97 -11.90
C ALA A 187 -12.98 -7.20 -11.08
N ASN A 188 -13.80 -7.92 -10.32
CA ASN A 188 -14.77 -7.34 -9.40
C ASN A 188 -14.10 -6.90 -8.08
N LYS A 189 -14.91 -6.45 -7.09
CA LYS A 189 -14.42 -5.97 -5.78
C LYS A 189 -13.64 -7.01 -4.98
N GLU A 190 -13.99 -8.27 -5.16
CA GLU A 190 -13.32 -9.42 -4.55
C GLU A 190 -12.13 -9.92 -5.40
N GLY A 191 -11.77 -9.20 -6.45
CA GLY A 191 -10.70 -9.57 -7.39
C GLY A 191 -11.07 -10.67 -8.37
N HIS A 192 -12.30 -11.21 -8.35
CA HIS A 192 -12.69 -12.28 -9.27
C HIS A 192 -12.93 -11.77 -10.67
N PHE A 193 -12.46 -12.54 -11.66
CA PHE A 193 -12.70 -12.29 -13.08
C PHE A 193 -13.18 -13.56 -13.79
N VAL A 194 -13.97 -13.35 -14.85
CA VAL A 194 -14.48 -14.42 -15.69
C VAL A 194 -14.48 -13.98 -17.15
N PHE A 195 -13.95 -14.81 -18.02
CA PHE A 195 -14.16 -14.76 -19.45
C PHE A 195 -15.19 -15.82 -19.84
N ASN A 196 -16.15 -15.43 -20.65
CA ASN A 196 -17.15 -16.33 -21.23
C ASN A 196 -17.07 -16.27 -22.76
N GLY A 197 -17.58 -17.28 -23.43
CA GLY A 197 -17.65 -17.28 -24.89
C GLY A 197 -16.28 -17.46 -25.56
N LEU A 198 -15.41 -18.26 -24.95
CA LEU A 198 -14.08 -18.53 -25.49
C LEU A 198 -14.08 -19.77 -26.39
N PRO A 199 -13.33 -19.73 -27.50
CA PRO A 199 -13.07 -20.92 -28.32
C PRO A 199 -12.11 -21.87 -27.59
N ASP A 200 -12.10 -23.13 -28.04
CA ASP A 200 -11.15 -24.16 -27.56
C ASP A 200 -9.74 -23.87 -28.09
N LYS A 201 -9.04 -22.99 -27.39
CA LYS A 201 -7.67 -22.54 -27.69
C LYS A 201 -6.86 -22.34 -26.43
N LYS A 202 -5.54 -22.18 -26.62
CA LYS A 202 -4.61 -21.75 -25.57
C LYS A 202 -4.49 -20.23 -25.56
N PHE A 203 -4.38 -19.68 -24.36
CA PHE A 203 -4.29 -18.23 -24.14
C PHE A 203 -3.14 -17.88 -23.21
N GLN A 204 -2.46 -16.79 -23.52
CA GLN A 204 -1.66 -16.07 -22.55
C GLN A 204 -2.60 -15.16 -21.74
N VAL A 205 -2.53 -15.28 -20.42
CA VAL A 205 -3.32 -14.48 -19.48
C VAL A 205 -2.46 -13.35 -18.93
N PHE A 206 -2.96 -12.15 -19.04
CA PHE A 206 -2.30 -10.95 -18.56
C PHE A 206 -3.32 -10.05 -17.83
N ALA A 207 -2.89 -9.31 -16.82
CA ALA A 207 -3.74 -8.34 -16.15
C ALA A 207 -2.99 -7.04 -15.94
N ILE A 208 -3.71 -5.93 -16.03
CA ILE A 208 -3.16 -4.59 -15.90
C ILE A 208 -4.11 -3.68 -15.12
N LYS A 209 -3.57 -2.86 -14.21
CA LYS A 209 -4.25 -1.70 -13.67
C LYS A 209 -4.02 -0.53 -14.62
N ASP A 210 -4.78 -0.51 -15.69
CA ASP A 210 -4.68 0.42 -16.81
C ASP A 210 -5.07 1.84 -16.36
N VAL A 211 -4.09 2.72 -16.23
CA VAL A 211 -4.28 4.08 -15.68
C VAL A 211 -4.80 5.03 -16.76
N ASN A 212 -4.37 4.85 -18.01
CA ASN A 212 -4.73 5.74 -19.12
C ASN A 212 -5.87 5.20 -20.00
N ALA A 213 -6.41 4.01 -19.67
CA ALA A 213 -7.51 3.33 -20.35
C ALA A 213 -7.26 3.04 -21.85
N ASN A 214 -6.02 2.67 -22.18
CA ASN A 214 -5.60 2.32 -23.53
C ASN A 214 -5.46 0.80 -23.77
N SER A 215 -5.58 -0.01 -22.71
CA SER A 215 -5.42 -1.47 -22.68
C SER A 215 -4.00 -1.98 -23.00
N TYR A 216 -2.99 -1.12 -22.86
CA TYR A 216 -1.58 -1.46 -22.98
C TYR A 216 -0.85 -1.29 -21.65
N PHE A 217 0.19 -2.08 -21.43
CA PHE A 217 1.12 -1.88 -20.33
C PHE A 217 2.25 -0.97 -20.80
N ASP A 218 2.11 0.34 -20.62
CA ASP A 218 3.01 1.35 -21.18
C ASP A 218 3.44 2.45 -20.20
N LEU A 219 2.89 2.46 -18.98
CA LEU A 219 3.26 3.43 -17.96
C LEU A 219 3.98 2.78 -16.77
N PRO A 220 5.02 3.41 -16.22
CA PRO A 220 5.81 2.83 -15.13
C PRO A 220 5.05 2.71 -13.78
N ASN A 221 3.92 3.37 -13.65
CA ASN A 221 3.07 3.32 -12.45
C ASN A 221 1.88 2.36 -12.60
N GLU A 222 1.79 1.64 -13.70
CA GLU A 222 0.78 0.60 -13.89
C GLU A 222 1.20 -0.68 -13.18
N GLN A 223 0.22 -1.34 -12.57
CA GLN A 223 0.43 -2.66 -12.00
C GLN A 223 0.16 -3.72 -13.05
N VAL A 224 0.91 -4.80 -13.01
CA VAL A 224 0.83 -5.91 -13.95
C VAL A 224 0.75 -7.23 -13.22
N ALA A 225 0.07 -8.21 -13.82
CA ALA A 225 0.17 -9.62 -13.46
C ALA A 225 0.13 -10.47 -14.72
N PHE A 226 0.86 -11.56 -14.75
CA PHE A 226 0.92 -12.48 -15.89
C PHE A 226 1.13 -13.91 -15.42
N LEU A 227 0.84 -14.86 -16.31
CA LEU A 227 1.19 -16.25 -16.14
C LEU A 227 2.26 -16.62 -17.18
N ASP A 228 3.32 -17.29 -16.76
CA ASP A 228 4.39 -17.74 -17.66
C ASP A 228 3.95 -18.94 -18.54
N THR A 229 2.82 -19.54 -18.20
CA THR A 229 2.28 -20.70 -18.93
C THR A 229 0.99 -20.34 -19.65
N LEU A 230 0.80 -20.93 -20.83
CA LEU A 230 -0.44 -20.81 -21.57
C LEU A 230 -1.56 -21.58 -20.88
N VAL A 231 -2.73 -20.94 -20.80
CA VAL A 231 -3.95 -21.51 -20.22
C VAL A 231 -4.85 -22.03 -21.34
N THR A 232 -5.29 -23.28 -21.24
CA THR A 232 -6.27 -23.86 -22.18
C THR A 232 -7.67 -23.67 -21.61
N ALA A 233 -8.61 -23.15 -22.42
CA ALA A 233 -10.02 -23.11 -22.04
C ALA A 233 -10.66 -24.52 -22.12
N PRO A 234 -11.54 -24.94 -21.17
CA PRO A 234 -11.93 -24.19 -19.98
C PRO A 234 -10.90 -24.29 -18.84
N ALA A 235 -10.77 -23.22 -18.04
CA ALA A 235 -9.93 -23.21 -16.84
C ALA A 235 -10.61 -22.41 -15.72
N SER A 236 -10.36 -22.81 -14.48
CA SER A 236 -10.92 -22.14 -13.30
C SER A 236 -9.90 -22.02 -12.18
N ASN A 237 -10.20 -21.12 -11.22
CA ASN A 237 -9.38 -20.91 -10.03
C ASN A 237 -7.94 -20.46 -10.34
N LEU A 238 -7.75 -19.69 -11.42
CA LEU A 238 -6.45 -19.09 -11.69
C LEU A 238 -6.17 -18.01 -10.62
N SER A 239 -4.93 -17.96 -10.14
CA SER A 239 -4.48 -16.90 -9.25
C SER A 239 -3.43 -16.08 -9.96
N LEU A 240 -3.70 -14.76 -10.12
CA LEU A 240 -2.75 -13.82 -10.67
C LEU A 240 -2.35 -12.84 -9.57
N TYR A 241 -1.05 -12.59 -9.44
CA TYR A 241 -0.49 -11.69 -8.43
C TYR A 241 -0.01 -10.41 -9.09
N MET A 242 -0.70 -9.30 -8.79
CA MET A 242 -0.38 -8.00 -9.36
C MET A 242 0.74 -7.32 -8.58
N PHE A 243 1.65 -6.71 -9.31
CA PHE A 243 2.78 -5.96 -8.78
C PHE A 243 3.04 -4.71 -9.64
N THR A 244 3.79 -3.76 -9.10
CA THR A 244 4.37 -2.65 -9.86
C THR A 244 5.83 -2.98 -10.09
N GLU A 245 6.31 -2.83 -11.32
CA GLU A 245 7.73 -3.01 -11.61
C GLU A 245 8.57 -1.95 -10.89
N GLU A 246 9.74 -2.35 -10.42
CA GLU A 246 10.72 -1.41 -9.93
C GLU A 246 11.45 -0.78 -11.12
N ASP A 247 11.42 0.54 -11.21
CA ASP A 247 12.23 1.26 -12.18
C ASP A 247 13.70 1.21 -11.75
N THR A 248 14.46 0.30 -12.33
CA THR A 248 15.88 0.08 -12.02
C THR A 248 16.82 1.16 -12.59
N THR A 249 16.29 2.13 -13.32
CA THR A 249 17.09 3.22 -13.87
C THR A 249 17.55 4.14 -12.75
N GLN A 250 18.86 4.27 -12.55
CA GLN A 250 19.39 5.21 -11.56
C GLN A 250 19.13 6.65 -12.01
N MET A 251 18.57 7.44 -11.13
CA MET A 251 18.26 8.84 -11.36
C MET A 251 18.40 9.65 -10.09
N LEU A 252 18.96 10.84 -10.20
CA LEU A 252 18.92 11.83 -9.13
C LEU A 252 17.56 12.52 -9.12
N LEU A 253 16.75 12.23 -8.08
CA LEU A 253 15.37 12.75 -7.94
C LEU A 253 15.34 14.13 -7.28
N GLU A 254 16.21 14.34 -6.29
CA GLU A 254 16.25 15.60 -5.54
C GLU A 254 17.71 15.99 -5.27
N LYS A 255 18.00 17.27 -5.45
CA LYS A 255 19.24 17.91 -5.04
C LYS A 255 18.95 19.31 -4.54
N LYS A 256 18.94 19.52 -3.22
CA LYS A 256 18.62 20.84 -2.66
C LYS A 256 19.14 21.05 -1.24
N LEU A 257 19.27 22.33 -0.88
CA LEU A 257 19.40 22.78 0.50
C LEU A 257 18.04 22.66 1.19
N VAL A 258 17.86 21.65 2.05
CA VAL A 258 16.57 21.35 2.71
C VAL A 258 16.40 22.13 4.02
N ALA A 259 17.50 22.47 4.67
CA ALA A 259 17.56 23.28 5.87
C ALA A 259 18.88 24.04 5.93
N GLU A 260 19.01 25.01 6.82
CA GLU A 260 20.28 25.64 7.11
C GLU A 260 21.31 24.58 7.52
N GLY A 261 22.47 24.58 6.89
CA GLY A 261 23.52 23.58 7.13
C GLY A 261 23.18 22.15 6.66
N GLN A 262 22.22 21.96 5.71
CA GLN A 262 21.91 20.61 5.22
C GLN A 262 21.59 20.57 3.73
N LEU A 263 22.46 19.95 2.94
CA LEU A 263 22.20 19.53 1.56
C LEU A 263 21.69 18.09 1.53
N ARG A 264 20.68 17.85 0.70
CA ARG A 264 20.12 16.51 0.48
C ARG A 264 20.18 16.14 -0.99
N PHE A 265 20.54 14.88 -1.23
CA PHE A 265 20.54 14.23 -2.53
C PHE A 265 19.71 12.96 -2.41
N VAL A 266 18.67 12.82 -3.23
CA VAL A 266 17.78 11.64 -3.24
C VAL A 266 17.92 10.98 -4.60
N PHE A 267 18.19 9.69 -4.59
CA PHE A 267 18.33 8.85 -5.76
C PHE A 267 17.14 7.89 -5.87
N ARG A 268 16.85 7.45 -7.08
CA ARG A 268 15.80 6.45 -7.32
C ARG A 268 16.20 5.07 -6.83
N GLN A 269 17.44 4.71 -7.04
CA GLN A 269 18.03 3.43 -6.65
C GLN A 269 19.09 3.64 -5.57
N PRO A 270 19.44 2.59 -4.78
CA PRO A 270 20.52 2.67 -3.83
C PRO A 270 21.81 3.22 -4.47
N ALA A 271 22.37 4.25 -3.85
CA ALA A 271 23.51 5.01 -4.35
C ALA A 271 24.85 4.47 -3.80
N GLN A 272 25.02 3.16 -3.74
CA GLN A 272 26.24 2.53 -3.19
C GLN A 272 27.51 2.90 -3.96
N ASN A 273 27.38 3.14 -5.27
CA ASN A 273 28.48 3.51 -6.16
C ASN A 273 28.48 5.01 -6.50
N VAL A 274 27.78 5.83 -5.71
CA VAL A 274 27.75 7.28 -5.92
C VAL A 274 28.87 7.94 -5.15
N THR A 275 29.73 8.67 -5.85
CA THR A 275 30.73 9.54 -5.24
C THR A 275 30.22 10.97 -5.29
N ILE A 276 30.10 11.61 -4.12
CA ILE A 276 29.78 13.04 -4.02
C ILE A 276 30.89 13.74 -3.25
N GLU A 277 31.56 14.68 -3.92
CA GLU A 277 32.74 15.35 -3.38
C GLU A 277 32.67 16.86 -3.61
N THR A 278 33.45 17.59 -2.85
CA THR A 278 33.73 18.98 -3.14
C THR A 278 35.21 19.13 -3.53
N PRO A 279 35.50 19.68 -4.71
CA PRO A 279 36.87 19.91 -5.16
C PRO A 279 37.48 21.16 -4.54
N GLU A 280 36.74 21.90 -3.73
CA GLU A 280 37.20 23.14 -3.12
C GLU A 280 38.00 22.88 -1.83
N ILE A 281 39.00 23.70 -1.59
CA ILE A 281 39.66 23.78 -0.28
C ILE A 281 38.69 24.46 0.69
N LEU A 282 38.33 23.74 1.72
CA LEU A 282 37.39 24.23 2.74
C LEU A 282 38.16 24.94 3.88
N PRO A 283 37.57 26.00 4.47
CA PRO A 283 38.12 26.57 5.69
C PRO A 283 38.13 25.57 6.85
N ASP A 284 39.09 25.67 7.76
CA ASP A 284 39.19 24.77 8.93
C ASP A 284 37.94 24.83 9.84
N SER A 285 37.21 25.93 9.83
CA SER A 285 35.95 26.11 10.57
C SER A 285 34.71 25.49 9.85
N PHE A 286 34.88 24.97 8.63
CA PHE A 286 33.79 24.35 7.86
C PHE A 286 33.80 22.84 8.06
N ASN A 287 33.09 22.38 9.09
CA ASN A 287 32.91 20.94 9.30
C ASN A 287 31.83 20.42 8.36
N ILE A 288 31.99 19.19 7.91
CA ILE A 288 31.03 18.47 7.05
C ILE A 288 30.93 17.00 7.46
N VAL A 289 29.70 16.52 7.63
CA VAL A 289 29.39 15.11 7.88
C VAL A 289 28.46 14.61 6.77
N LYS A 290 28.84 13.52 6.12
CA LYS A 290 28.12 12.90 5.00
C LYS A 290 27.46 11.63 5.50
N VAL A 291 26.15 11.52 5.36
CA VAL A 291 25.37 10.42 5.92
C VAL A 291 24.48 9.81 4.84
N HIS A 292 24.57 8.50 4.68
CA HIS A 292 23.65 7.72 3.85
C HIS A 292 22.44 7.28 4.67
N SER A 293 21.25 7.24 4.02
CA SER A 293 20.09 6.55 4.57
C SER A 293 20.37 5.04 4.70
N ALA A 294 19.58 4.35 5.53
CA ALA A 294 19.68 2.89 5.67
C ALA A 294 19.54 2.15 4.33
N ASN A 295 18.72 2.67 3.42
CA ASN A 295 18.52 2.11 2.07
C ASN A 295 19.53 2.61 1.04
N PHE A 296 20.47 3.47 1.43
CA PHE A 296 21.44 4.13 0.52
C PHE A 296 20.82 4.95 -0.62
N ASP A 297 19.53 5.25 -0.57
CA ASP A 297 18.84 6.05 -1.60
C ASP A 297 18.93 7.56 -1.37
N THR A 298 19.33 7.96 -0.17
CA THR A 298 19.44 9.36 0.24
C THR A 298 20.79 9.64 0.87
N ILE A 299 21.44 10.72 0.43
CA ILE A 299 22.69 11.21 1.01
C ILE A 299 22.44 12.59 1.56
N ASN A 300 22.68 12.79 2.86
CA ASN A 300 22.62 14.08 3.51
C ASN A 300 24.04 14.58 3.85
N TRP A 301 24.31 15.81 3.50
CA TRP A 301 25.50 16.52 3.93
C TRP A 301 25.10 17.54 4.99
N TYR A 302 25.55 17.32 6.21
CA TYR A 302 25.43 18.28 7.30
C TYR A 302 26.72 19.10 7.39
N PHE A 303 26.61 20.40 7.53
CA PHE A 303 27.77 21.28 7.55
C PHE A 303 27.55 22.51 8.44
N THR A 304 28.68 23.13 8.87
CA THR A 304 28.65 24.37 9.65
C THR A 304 28.09 25.51 8.79
N PRO A 305 26.93 26.09 9.13
CA PRO A 305 26.34 27.18 8.35
C PRO A 305 27.12 28.49 8.50
N ASN A 306 26.85 29.44 7.60
CA ASN A 306 27.40 30.81 7.64
C ASN A 306 28.93 30.95 7.55
N VAL A 307 29.66 29.88 7.30
CA VAL A 307 31.11 29.90 7.05
C VAL A 307 31.42 30.14 5.57
N LYS A 308 30.51 29.70 4.69
CA LYS A 308 30.67 29.77 3.24
C LYS A 308 29.30 29.96 2.57
N ASP A 309 29.24 30.88 1.58
CA ASP A 309 27.99 31.22 0.90
C ASP A 309 27.57 30.21 -0.20
N SER A 310 28.52 29.47 -0.73
CA SER A 310 28.29 28.51 -1.81
C SER A 310 29.36 27.43 -1.83
N LEU A 311 28.99 26.26 -2.35
CA LEU A 311 29.85 25.09 -2.45
C LEU A 311 29.75 24.46 -3.84
N TRP A 312 30.88 24.16 -4.45
CA TRP A 312 30.92 23.29 -5.61
C TRP A 312 30.80 21.83 -5.17
N VAL A 313 29.85 21.11 -5.77
CA VAL A 313 29.68 19.69 -5.54
C VAL A 313 29.83 18.96 -6.87
N GLN A 314 30.74 18.02 -6.91
CA GLN A 314 30.89 17.06 -7.98
C GLN A 314 30.22 15.77 -7.60
N MET A 315 29.38 15.25 -8.49
CA MET A 315 28.66 14.02 -8.29
C MET A 315 28.93 13.08 -9.45
N LYS A 316 29.33 11.87 -9.12
CA LYS A 316 29.59 10.82 -10.08
C LYS A 316 28.74 9.60 -9.68
N TYR A 317 27.78 9.26 -10.50
CA TYR A 317 26.93 8.11 -10.31
C TYR A 317 26.72 7.41 -11.65
N ASP A 318 26.71 6.08 -11.60
CA ASP A 318 26.79 5.23 -12.79
C ASP A 318 28.00 5.54 -13.72
N THR A 319 28.05 4.93 -14.86
CA THR A 319 29.14 5.09 -15.83
C THR A 319 29.09 6.44 -16.58
N ILE A 320 28.11 7.30 -16.34
CA ILE A 320 27.72 8.31 -17.35
C ILE A 320 27.69 9.76 -16.87
N ILE A 321 27.52 10.08 -15.56
CA ILE A 321 27.27 11.47 -15.20
C ILE A 321 28.27 12.04 -14.23
N ASN A 322 29.11 12.94 -14.75
CA ASN A 322 29.80 13.95 -13.94
C ASN A 322 28.91 15.19 -13.86
N ASP A 323 28.04 15.27 -12.86
CA ASP A 323 27.30 16.50 -12.56
C ASP A 323 28.15 17.36 -11.62
N SER A 324 28.50 18.56 -12.08
CA SER A 324 29.21 19.56 -11.28
C SER A 324 28.32 20.77 -11.11
N THR A 325 27.81 20.96 -9.91
CA THR A 325 26.86 22.03 -9.63
C THR A 325 27.32 22.88 -8.44
N ARG A 326 27.16 24.19 -8.56
CA ARG A 326 27.39 25.11 -7.48
C ARG A 326 26.09 25.33 -6.68
N TYR A 327 26.13 24.98 -5.41
CA TYR A 327 24.99 25.14 -4.50
C TYR A 327 25.17 26.43 -3.68
N SER A 328 24.12 27.26 -3.62
CA SER A 328 24.04 28.31 -2.61
C SER A 328 23.77 27.65 -1.26
N LEU A 329 24.57 27.99 -0.27
CA LEU A 329 24.43 27.53 1.11
C LEU A 329 23.61 28.52 1.98
N ILE A 330 23.17 29.62 1.36
CA ILE A 330 22.36 30.63 2.04
C ILE A 330 20.93 30.15 2.14
N PHE A 331 20.50 29.76 3.33
CA PHE A 331 19.13 29.38 3.61
C PHE A 331 18.28 30.59 3.97
N LYS A 332 17.26 30.85 3.15
CA LYS A 332 16.31 31.95 3.43
C LYS A 332 15.27 31.47 4.44
N ASN A 333 15.56 31.64 5.72
CA ASN A 333 14.61 31.28 6.77
C ASN A 333 13.37 32.19 6.75
N LYS A 334 12.19 31.57 6.63
CA LYS A 334 10.92 32.30 6.78
C LYS A 334 10.65 32.51 8.27
N LYS A 335 11.07 33.68 8.78
CA LYS A 335 10.81 34.17 10.14
C LYS A 335 11.51 33.45 11.29
N GLY A 336 12.62 33.98 11.74
CA GLY A 336 13.07 34.17 13.13
C GLY A 336 12.84 33.09 14.20
N LYS A 337 12.57 31.86 13.84
CA LYS A 337 12.49 30.74 14.78
C LYS A 337 13.87 30.09 14.86
N THR A 338 14.51 30.25 16.01
CA THR A 338 15.72 29.48 16.34
C THR A 338 15.32 28.00 16.33
N GLU A 339 15.88 27.21 15.41
CA GLU A 339 15.70 25.76 15.43
C GLU A 339 16.54 25.22 16.59
N MET A 340 15.91 24.35 17.39
CA MET A 340 16.57 23.67 18.49
C MET A 340 16.94 22.25 18.07
N LEU A 341 18.07 21.76 18.56
CA LEU A 341 18.46 20.37 18.43
C LEU A 341 17.46 19.49 19.18
N LYS A 342 16.87 18.53 18.48
CA LYS A 342 15.94 17.56 19.08
C LYS A 342 16.66 16.29 19.40
N ALA A 343 16.35 15.74 20.57
CA ALA A 343 16.75 14.44 21.02
C ALA A 343 15.52 13.52 21.18
N SER A 344 15.71 12.25 20.97
CA SER A 344 14.79 11.17 21.30
C SER A 344 15.57 10.07 22.01
N ASP A 345 14.85 9.21 22.72
CA ASP A 345 15.42 8.08 23.45
C ASP A 345 14.87 6.76 22.90
N ASN A 346 15.46 5.65 23.36
CA ASN A 346 15.03 4.28 23.03
C ASN A 346 14.14 3.64 24.10
N LEU A 347 13.52 4.43 24.98
CA LEU A 347 12.68 3.93 26.04
C LEU A 347 11.36 3.37 25.51
N ALA A 348 11.03 2.16 25.90
CA ALA A 348 9.73 1.56 25.70
C ALA A 348 8.88 1.70 26.97
N ASN A 349 7.89 2.62 26.95
CA ASN A 349 7.05 2.93 28.12
C ASN A 349 7.85 3.30 29.38
N GLY A 350 8.94 4.06 29.22
CA GLY A 350 9.83 4.45 30.33
C GLY A 350 10.77 3.34 30.81
N CYS A 351 10.91 2.26 30.06
CA CYS A 351 11.81 1.17 30.37
C CYS A 351 12.89 1.00 29.30
N ILE A 352 14.08 0.66 29.71
CA ILE A 352 15.16 0.11 28.87
C ILE A 352 14.96 -1.39 28.83
N LEU A 353 15.05 -2.00 27.65
CA LEU A 353 15.01 -3.44 27.50
C LEU A 353 16.14 -4.11 28.28
N PRO A 354 15.96 -5.34 28.81
CA PRO A 354 17.04 -6.11 29.38
C PRO A 354 18.23 -6.18 28.43
N GLU A 355 19.44 -6.18 28.96
CA GLU A 355 20.69 -6.20 28.18
C GLU A 355 20.92 -5.04 27.19
N SER A 356 20.02 -4.06 27.17
CA SER A 356 20.17 -2.87 26.34
C SER A 356 20.70 -1.69 27.16
N MET A 357 21.19 -0.66 26.46
CA MET A 357 21.63 0.60 27.06
C MET A 357 20.67 1.72 26.72
N LEU A 358 20.52 2.70 27.61
CA LEU A 358 19.82 3.94 27.28
C LEU A 358 20.58 4.65 26.15
N THR A 359 19.91 4.90 25.05
CA THR A 359 20.49 5.58 23.88
C THR A 359 19.72 6.85 23.58
N LEU A 360 20.46 7.94 23.40
CA LEU A 360 19.95 9.22 22.89
C LEU A 360 20.23 9.29 21.39
N SER A 361 19.19 9.60 20.62
CA SER A 361 19.27 9.83 19.19
C SER A 361 19.00 11.31 18.89
N PHE A 362 19.86 11.96 18.13
CA PHE A 362 19.76 13.35 17.75
C PHE A 362 19.33 13.52 16.28
N THR A 363 18.65 14.61 15.97
CA THR A 363 18.22 14.91 14.59
C THR A 363 19.36 15.45 13.70
N GLU A 364 20.50 15.80 14.31
CA GLU A 364 21.66 16.37 13.66
C GLU A 364 22.94 15.79 14.26
N PRO A 365 24.03 15.68 13.48
CA PRO A 365 25.33 15.28 14.03
C PRO A 365 25.80 16.19 15.16
N ILE A 366 26.23 15.62 16.25
CA ILE A 366 26.78 16.36 17.37
C ILE A 366 28.28 16.53 17.18
N ILE A 367 28.78 17.74 17.43
CA ILE A 367 30.20 18.04 17.40
C ILE A 367 30.77 18.34 18.78
N ASP A 368 29.91 18.67 19.73
CA ASP A 368 30.29 18.93 21.11
C ASP A 368 29.26 18.30 22.06
N PHE A 369 29.66 17.24 22.71
CA PHE A 369 28.89 16.50 23.71
C PHE A 369 29.61 16.53 25.05
N GLN A 370 29.63 17.71 25.68
CA GLN A 370 30.27 17.90 26.98
C GLN A 370 29.22 18.15 28.06
N LEU A 371 28.98 17.17 28.89
CA LEU A 371 28.09 17.32 30.03
C LEU A 371 28.74 18.16 31.13
N THR A 372 28.10 19.25 31.47
CA THR A 372 28.53 20.17 32.53
C THR A 372 28.18 19.66 33.92
N ASP A 373 28.67 20.33 34.97
CA ASP A 373 28.36 19.99 36.38
C ASP A 373 26.86 20.17 36.72
N SER A 374 26.10 20.83 35.87
CA SER A 374 24.65 21.02 36.04
C SER A 374 23.78 19.86 35.61
N VAL A 375 24.37 18.83 35.01
CA VAL A 375 23.65 17.56 34.68
C VAL A 375 23.41 16.76 35.95
N LEU A 376 22.13 16.39 36.16
CA LEU A 376 21.72 15.59 37.32
C LEU A 376 21.49 14.14 36.91
N PHE A 377 22.03 13.21 37.70
CA PHE A 377 21.76 11.79 37.59
C PHE A 377 21.29 11.27 38.95
N ILE A 378 20.07 10.78 39.03
CA ILE A 378 19.41 10.38 40.28
C ILE A 378 18.98 8.93 40.16
N ALA A 379 19.22 8.15 41.22
CA ALA A 379 18.75 6.79 41.38
C ALA A 379 17.83 6.69 42.61
N GLY A 380 16.55 6.43 42.38
CA GLY A 380 15.52 6.49 43.40
C GLY A 380 15.38 7.90 44.00
N THR A 381 15.73 8.10 45.27
CA THR A 381 15.74 9.39 45.97
C THR A 381 17.13 10.03 46.07
N ASP A 382 18.17 9.28 45.69
CA ASP A 382 19.55 9.69 45.93
C ASP A 382 20.17 10.25 44.63
N THR A 383 20.72 11.46 44.75
CA THR A 383 21.54 12.02 43.68
C THR A 383 22.85 11.25 43.61
N LEU A 384 23.15 10.67 42.45
CA LEU A 384 24.38 9.94 42.26
C LEU A 384 25.58 10.90 42.25
N THR A 385 26.66 10.50 42.87
CA THR A 385 27.92 11.26 42.83
C THR A 385 28.63 11.11 41.49
N GLU A 386 28.33 10.04 40.76
CA GLU A 386 28.82 9.81 39.42
C GLU A 386 27.91 10.53 38.39
N LYS A 387 28.53 11.19 37.44
CA LYS A 387 27.82 11.81 36.35
C LYS A 387 27.39 10.74 35.33
N PRO A 388 26.32 11.00 34.53
CA PRO A 388 26.01 10.13 33.43
C PRO A 388 27.11 10.27 32.35
N GLU A 389 27.71 9.15 31.98
CA GLU A 389 28.70 9.08 30.91
C GLU A 389 28.06 8.54 29.66
N PHE A 390 28.16 9.30 28.58
CA PHE A 390 27.66 8.88 27.27
C PHE A 390 28.82 8.65 26.30
N GLU A 391 28.72 7.61 25.51
CA GLU A 391 29.65 7.29 24.45
C GLU A 391 28.96 7.35 23.10
N GLN A 392 29.60 7.96 22.11
CA GLN A 392 29.14 7.93 20.72
C GLN A 392 29.22 6.50 20.20
N VAL A 393 28.09 5.98 19.67
CA VAL A 393 27.99 4.60 19.19
C VAL A 393 27.82 4.50 17.67
N ASP A 394 27.65 5.62 16.98
CA ASP A 394 27.63 5.68 15.52
C ASP A 394 28.81 6.51 14.96
N GLU A 395 29.15 6.27 13.70
CA GLU A 395 30.26 6.97 13.01
C GLU A 395 30.00 8.48 12.86
N PHE A 396 28.73 8.89 12.83
CA PHE A 396 28.33 10.23 12.37
C PHE A 396 27.96 11.18 13.52
N GLY A 397 27.87 10.70 14.75
CA GLY A 397 27.54 11.53 15.92
C GLY A 397 26.04 11.79 16.13
N PHE A 398 25.17 10.86 15.71
CA PHE A 398 23.73 10.92 15.98
C PHE A 398 23.31 10.13 17.20
N LEU A 399 24.07 9.09 17.58
CA LEU A 399 23.71 8.14 18.63
C LEU A 399 24.73 8.14 19.76
N TYR A 400 24.21 8.28 20.99
CA TYR A 400 25.02 8.29 22.22
C TYR A 400 24.39 7.36 23.26
N SER A 401 25.14 6.37 23.73
CA SER A 401 24.67 5.41 24.74
C SER A 401 25.26 5.68 26.11
N LEU A 402 24.44 5.52 27.15
CA LEU A 402 24.82 5.66 28.55
C LEU A 402 25.70 4.47 28.94
N LYS A 403 26.89 4.75 29.49
CA LYS A 403 27.87 3.72 29.94
C LYS A 403 27.65 3.25 31.36
N ASN A 404 26.98 4.07 32.17
CA ASN A 404 26.76 3.75 33.58
C ASN A 404 25.97 2.45 33.71
N GLN A 405 26.42 1.56 34.58
CA GLN A 405 25.69 0.35 34.91
C GLN A 405 24.43 0.69 35.71
N LEU A 406 23.33 0.07 35.31
CA LEU A 406 22.03 0.27 35.93
C LEU A 406 21.64 -1.01 36.70
N GLU A 407 21.02 -0.83 37.84
CA GLU A 407 20.40 -1.91 38.59
C GLU A 407 19.00 -2.17 38.05
N THR A 408 18.66 -3.43 37.85
CA THR A 408 17.31 -3.83 37.37
C THR A 408 16.24 -3.36 38.36
N ASP A 409 15.12 -2.88 37.84
CA ASP A 409 13.92 -2.43 38.57
C ASP A 409 14.14 -1.17 39.44
N LYS A 410 15.28 -0.54 39.36
CA LYS A 410 15.54 0.73 40.02
C LYS A 410 15.16 1.89 39.11
N GLU A 411 14.47 2.90 39.68
CA GLU A 411 14.12 4.11 38.93
C GLU A 411 15.31 5.05 38.84
N TYR A 412 15.54 5.55 37.66
CA TYR A 412 16.56 6.55 37.34
C TYR A 412 15.95 7.79 36.73
N SER A 413 16.58 8.91 36.94
CA SER A 413 16.30 10.12 36.15
C SER A 413 17.60 10.82 35.76
N ILE A 414 17.59 11.29 34.49
CA ILE A 414 18.67 12.13 33.97
C ILE A 414 18.05 13.45 33.54
N SER A 415 18.64 14.57 33.99
CA SER A 415 18.27 15.90 33.58
C SER A 415 19.48 16.60 32.97
N ILE A 416 19.42 16.85 31.66
CA ILE A 416 20.43 17.58 30.91
C ILE A 416 19.83 18.97 30.60
N PRO A 417 20.44 20.06 31.09
CA PRO A 417 19.96 21.43 30.82
C PRO A 417 19.95 21.75 29.32
N ASP A 418 19.21 22.77 28.95
CA ASP A 418 19.29 23.35 27.62
C ASP A 418 20.68 23.94 27.34
N SER A 419 21.02 24.07 26.07
CA SER A 419 22.27 24.63 25.61
C SER A 419 23.55 23.94 26.16
N THR A 420 23.48 22.63 26.39
CA THR A 420 24.59 21.79 26.84
C THR A 420 25.23 21.00 25.71
N ILE A 421 24.44 20.60 24.71
CA ILE A 421 24.85 19.77 23.58
C ILE A 421 24.67 20.57 22.29
N PHE A 422 25.68 20.58 21.43
CA PHE A 422 25.65 21.38 20.19
C PHE A 422 25.84 20.51 18.96
N SER A 423 24.99 20.74 17.96
CA SER A 423 25.09 20.10 16.66
C SER A 423 26.13 20.78 15.76
N ILE A 424 26.50 20.12 14.66
CA ILE A 424 27.34 20.68 13.60
C ILE A 424 26.76 21.98 12.99
N LYS A 425 25.47 22.17 13.08
CA LYS A 425 24.80 23.40 12.62
C LYS A 425 24.81 24.53 13.65
N GLY A 426 25.31 24.26 14.84
CA GLY A 426 25.32 25.20 15.96
C GLY A 426 23.98 25.29 16.71
N HIS A 427 23.06 24.36 16.47
CA HIS A 427 21.83 24.29 17.24
C HIS A 427 22.11 23.65 18.60
N ALA A 428 21.58 24.26 19.65
CA ALA A 428 21.65 23.74 20.99
C ALA A 428 20.45 22.85 21.34
N ASN A 429 20.63 21.90 22.23
CA ASN A 429 19.54 21.08 22.75
C ASN A 429 18.55 21.93 23.58
N SER A 430 17.29 21.55 23.57
CA SER A 430 16.34 21.86 24.64
C SER A 430 16.64 20.99 25.85
N ALA A 431 16.17 21.37 27.05
CA ALA A 431 16.33 20.55 28.24
C ALA A 431 15.80 19.13 28.02
N ILE A 432 16.62 18.12 28.34
CA ILE A 432 16.29 16.70 28.20
C ILE A 432 16.07 16.15 29.62
N ASN A 433 14.86 15.68 29.89
CA ASN A 433 14.49 15.10 31.18
C ASN A 433 13.94 13.71 30.95
N LEU A 434 14.67 12.71 31.39
CA LEU A 434 14.33 11.30 31.25
C LEU A 434 14.04 10.71 32.63
N LYS A 435 12.99 9.90 32.71
CA LYS A 435 12.71 9.01 33.83
C LYS A 435 12.59 7.59 33.29
N PHE A 436 13.36 6.68 33.82
CA PHE A 436 13.44 5.33 33.29
C PHE A 436 13.85 4.31 34.34
N ARG A 437 13.60 3.05 34.06
CA ARG A 437 14.15 1.90 34.77
C ARG A 437 14.63 0.86 33.77
N GLN A 438 15.56 0.02 34.18
CA GLN A 438 15.84 -1.18 33.43
C GLN A 438 14.72 -2.19 33.70
N ALA A 439 14.11 -2.69 32.65
CA ALA A 439 13.00 -3.63 32.76
C ALA A 439 13.49 -5.00 33.21
N LYS A 440 12.60 -5.79 33.81
CA LYS A 440 12.85 -7.19 34.14
C LYS A 440 12.52 -8.06 32.94
N ASP A 441 13.17 -9.23 32.87
CA ASP A 441 12.86 -10.24 31.86
C ASP A 441 11.39 -10.66 31.93
N GLU A 442 10.79 -10.69 33.13
CA GLU A 442 9.39 -11.02 33.39
C GLU A 442 8.38 -10.02 32.76
N ASP A 443 8.82 -8.81 32.40
CA ASP A 443 7.98 -7.80 31.75
C ASP A 443 7.72 -8.12 30.25
N PHE A 444 8.49 -9.04 29.68
CA PHE A 444 8.50 -9.43 28.27
C PHE A 444 8.17 -10.91 28.11
N GLY A 445 8.06 -11.35 26.88
CA GLY A 445 8.00 -12.76 26.51
C GLY A 445 8.87 -13.03 25.30
N ASN A 446 9.06 -14.30 24.99
CA ASN A 446 9.90 -14.73 23.88
C ASN A 446 9.11 -15.63 22.93
N ILE A 447 9.52 -15.70 21.67
CA ILE A 447 8.94 -16.59 20.67
C ILE A 447 10.05 -17.38 20.02
N PHE A 448 9.90 -18.71 19.99
CA PHE A 448 10.82 -19.65 19.36
C PHE A 448 10.11 -20.44 18.28
N ILE A 449 10.73 -20.58 17.10
CA ILE A 449 10.18 -21.36 16.00
C ILE A 449 11.29 -21.95 15.14
N THR A 450 11.21 -23.24 14.88
CA THR A 450 12.10 -23.88 13.90
C THR A 450 11.54 -23.71 12.50
N VAL A 451 12.33 -23.15 11.58
CA VAL A 451 11.98 -22.94 10.18
C VAL A 451 12.84 -23.82 9.29
N VAL A 452 12.21 -24.44 8.30
CA VAL A 452 12.89 -25.19 7.24
C VAL A 452 12.59 -24.52 5.89
N PRO A 453 13.59 -23.88 5.26
CA PRO A 453 13.41 -23.28 3.95
C PRO A 453 13.31 -24.36 2.85
N PRO A 454 12.63 -24.10 1.73
CA PRO A 454 12.61 -25.00 0.59
C PRO A 454 13.97 -25.00 -0.13
N GLU A 455 14.42 -26.15 -0.63
CA GLU A 455 15.67 -26.26 -1.40
C GLU A 455 15.70 -25.43 -2.69
N ALA A 456 14.52 -25.02 -3.18
CA ALA A 456 14.37 -24.30 -4.44
C ALA A 456 14.76 -22.80 -4.35
N VAL A 457 14.99 -22.26 -3.17
CA VAL A 457 15.38 -20.85 -2.97
C VAL A 457 16.66 -20.74 -2.17
N PRO A 458 17.52 -19.74 -2.46
CA PRO A 458 18.78 -19.58 -1.74
C PRO A 458 18.59 -19.22 -0.26
N GLN A 459 17.53 -18.49 0.07
CA GLN A 459 17.21 -18.10 1.44
C GLN A 459 15.74 -17.70 1.60
N VAL A 460 15.31 -17.65 2.85
CA VAL A 460 14.00 -17.18 3.27
C VAL A 460 14.18 -16.04 4.28
N VAL A 461 13.48 -14.94 4.07
CA VAL A 461 13.43 -13.83 5.03
C VAL A 461 12.20 -14.00 5.89
N VAL A 462 12.39 -14.27 7.18
CA VAL A 462 11.29 -14.40 8.15
C VAL A 462 11.14 -13.09 8.91
N GLN A 463 9.93 -12.56 8.90
CA GLN A 463 9.56 -11.32 9.57
C GLN A 463 8.56 -11.59 10.68
N LEU A 464 8.82 -11.07 11.87
CA LEU A 464 7.87 -11.01 12.98
C LEU A 464 7.13 -9.67 12.89
N LEU A 465 5.80 -9.71 12.85
CA LEU A 465 4.95 -8.53 12.76
C LEU A 465 4.10 -8.38 14.03
N ASN A 466 3.92 -7.15 14.49
CA ASN A 466 3.00 -6.85 15.60
C ASN A 466 1.53 -6.79 15.09
N ALA A 467 0.59 -6.59 16.01
CA ALA A 467 -0.84 -6.49 15.71
C ALA A 467 -1.22 -5.39 14.69
N LYS A 468 -0.37 -4.38 14.49
CA LYS A 468 -0.56 -3.30 13.52
C LYS A 468 0.02 -3.65 12.13
N GLY A 469 0.66 -4.81 11.99
CA GLY A 469 1.34 -5.24 10.78
C GLY A 469 2.73 -4.60 10.57
N SER A 470 3.27 -3.93 11.58
CA SER A 470 4.63 -3.40 11.52
C SER A 470 5.65 -4.49 11.83
N VAL A 471 6.73 -4.54 11.06
CA VAL A 471 7.84 -5.48 11.28
C VAL A 471 8.54 -5.11 12.59
N VAL A 472 8.68 -6.08 13.49
CA VAL A 472 9.36 -5.98 14.78
C VAL A 472 10.78 -6.51 14.68
N ASP A 473 10.93 -7.64 13.98
CA ASP A 473 12.22 -8.28 13.75
C ASP A 473 12.26 -8.99 12.40
N THR A 474 13.46 -9.17 11.86
CA THR A 474 13.70 -9.84 10.58
C THR A 474 14.91 -10.75 10.67
N GLN A 475 14.74 -12.02 10.34
CA GLN A 475 15.82 -12.99 10.34
C GLN A 475 15.91 -13.72 9.00
N ILE A 476 17.15 -14.01 8.55
CA ILE A 476 17.44 -14.73 7.32
C ILE A 476 17.71 -16.19 7.63
N VAL A 477 17.10 -17.09 6.85
CA VAL A 477 17.18 -18.53 6.99
C VAL A 477 17.63 -19.16 5.67
N THR A 478 18.82 -19.77 5.67
CA THR A 478 19.41 -20.46 4.51
C THR A 478 19.34 -21.98 4.64
N GLU A 479 19.21 -22.49 5.87
CA GLU A 479 19.08 -23.91 6.22
C GLU A 479 18.14 -24.07 7.41
N LYS A 480 17.80 -25.26 7.79
CA LYS A 480 16.98 -25.51 8.99
C LYS A 480 17.58 -24.78 10.18
N LYS A 481 16.82 -23.85 10.76
CA LYS A 481 17.26 -22.99 11.87
C LYS A 481 16.11 -22.75 12.84
N GLU A 482 16.45 -22.76 14.12
CA GLU A 482 15.60 -22.21 15.17
C GLU A 482 15.76 -20.70 15.21
N LEU A 483 14.64 -19.98 15.10
CA LEU A 483 14.58 -18.53 15.20
C LEU A 483 14.14 -18.16 16.61
N GLU A 484 14.82 -17.22 17.20
CA GLU A 484 14.62 -16.72 18.54
C GLU A 484 14.27 -15.24 18.48
N PHE A 485 13.13 -14.87 19.05
CA PHE A 485 12.67 -13.48 19.17
C PHE A 485 12.55 -13.14 20.65
N TRP A 486 13.50 -12.36 21.14
CA TRP A 486 13.67 -12.05 22.56
C TRP A 486 13.02 -10.72 22.94
N TYR A 487 12.65 -10.60 24.22
CA TYR A 487 12.18 -9.37 24.86
C TYR A 487 11.04 -8.66 24.12
N LEU A 488 10.10 -9.43 23.64
CA LEU A 488 8.92 -8.90 22.95
C LEU A 488 7.90 -8.38 23.96
N ALA A 489 7.33 -7.22 23.68
CA ALA A 489 6.23 -6.70 24.49
C ALA A 489 5.01 -7.64 24.42
N PRO A 490 4.24 -7.80 25.51
CA PRO A 490 2.99 -8.57 25.47
C PRO A 490 2.06 -8.08 24.38
N GLY A 491 1.51 -8.99 23.56
CA GLY A 491 0.67 -8.63 22.45
C GLY A 491 0.50 -9.74 21.42
N LYS A 492 -0.18 -9.40 20.33
CA LYS A 492 -0.41 -10.32 19.23
C LYS A 492 0.64 -10.14 18.15
N TYR A 493 1.15 -11.27 17.69
CA TYR A 493 2.19 -11.33 16.67
C TYR A 493 1.82 -12.26 15.54
N LYS A 494 2.37 -12.00 14.36
CA LYS A 494 2.26 -12.86 13.18
C LYS A 494 3.64 -13.07 12.57
N LEU A 495 3.84 -14.24 11.98
CA LEU A 495 5.05 -14.55 11.22
C LEU A 495 4.75 -14.54 9.72
N LYS A 496 5.66 -13.98 8.97
CA LYS A 496 5.62 -13.88 7.52
C LYS A 496 6.98 -14.32 6.97
N ALA A 497 6.97 -15.21 5.99
CA ALA A 497 8.15 -15.65 5.27
C ALA A 497 8.13 -15.11 3.83
N ILE A 498 9.24 -14.63 3.35
CA ILE A 498 9.48 -14.20 1.97
C ILE A 498 10.45 -15.20 1.37
N LEU A 499 10.09 -15.81 0.25
CA LEU A 499 10.98 -16.67 -0.52
C LEU A 499 11.92 -15.80 -1.33
N ASP A 500 13.06 -15.45 -0.75
CA ASP A 500 14.03 -14.52 -1.32
C ASP A 500 14.87 -15.26 -2.38
N THR A 501 14.48 -15.07 -3.62
CA THR A 501 15.04 -15.78 -4.78
C THR A 501 16.30 -15.13 -5.32
N ASP A 502 16.51 -13.84 -5.05
CA ASP A 502 17.69 -13.06 -5.47
C ASP A 502 18.69 -12.83 -4.35
N ALA A 503 18.41 -13.34 -3.14
CA ALA A 503 19.25 -13.26 -1.94
C ALA A 503 19.61 -11.82 -1.51
N ASN A 504 18.67 -10.87 -1.70
CA ASN A 504 18.89 -9.47 -1.34
C ASN A 504 18.43 -9.11 0.08
N GLY A 505 17.80 -10.04 0.82
CA GLY A 505 17.35 -9.88 2.21
C GLY A 505 16.04 -9.10 2.36
N LYS A 506 15.32 -8.84 1.28
CA LYS A 506 14.03 -8.13 1.27
C LYS A 506 13.10 -8.71 0.21
N TRP A 507 11.84 -8.36 0.23
CA TRP A 507 10.91 -8.74 -0.82
C TRP A 507 11.22 -8.00 -2.12
N SER A 508 11.34 -8.74 -3.22
CA SER A 508 11.53 -8.23 -4.57
C SER A 508 10.25 -8.33 -5.39
N THR A 509 9.92 -7.24 -6.08
CA THR A 509 8.80 -7.20 -7.02
C THR A 509 9.17 -7.95 -8.31
N GLY A 510 8.15 -8.29 -9.12
CA GLY A 510 8.35 -8.87 -10.43
C GLY A 510 8.85 -7.87 -11.48
N ASN A 511 9.23 -8.42 -12.63
CA ASN A 511 9.58 -7.64 -13.82
C ASN A 511 9.07 -8.37 -15.07
N TYR A 512 8.11 -7.78 -15.78
CA TYR A 512 7.50 -8.39 -16.95
C TYR A 512 8.49 -8.56 -18.11
N HIS A 513 9.31 -7.54 -18.37
CA HIS A 513 10.28 -7.57 -19.47
C HIS A 513 11.36 -8.65 -19.31
N ARG A 514 11.63 -9.07 -18.07
CA ARG A 514 12.59 -10.14 -17.74
C ARG A 514 11.90 -11.46 -17.40
N HIS A 515 10.58 -11.51 -17.44
CA HIS A 515 9.76 -12.66 -17.00
C HIS A 515 10.02 -13.08 -15.55
N PHE A 516 10.30 -12.12 -14.67
CA PHE A 516 10.43 -12.37 -13.24
C PHE A 516 9.10 -12.12 -12.56
N LEU A 517 8.59 -13.13 -11.89
CA LEU A 517 7.44 -13.01 -11.01
C LEU A 517 7.86 -12.41 -9.66
N PRO A 518 6.96 -11.73 -8.96
CA PRO A 518 7.25 -11.24 -7.62
C PRO A 518 7.51 -12.40 -6.67
N GLU A 519 8.39 -12.17 -5.70
CA GLU A 519 8.69 -13.15 -4.67
C GLU A 519 7.46 -13.56 -3.87
N THR A 520 7.41 -14.84 -3.55
CA THR A 520 6.26 -15.40 -2.84
C THR A 520 6.33 -15.09 -1.36
N ILE A 521 5.20 -14.64 -0.81
CA ILE A 521 5.01 -14.40 0.60
C ILE A 521 4.14 -15.52 1.17
N ILE A 522 4.56 -16.08 2.31
CA ILE A 522 3.86 -17.13 3.05
C ILE A 522 3.62 -16.64 4.47
N GLU A 523 2.38 -16.63 4.92
CA GLU A 523 2.04 -16.31 6.30
C GLU A 523 1.98 -17.61 7.14
N TYR A 524 2.50 -17.53 8.35
CA TYR A 524 2.28 -18.59 9.33
C TYR A 524 0.80 -18.62 9.70
N LYS A 525 0.25 -19.82 9.84
CA LYS A 525 -1.22 -20.03 9.94
C LYS A 525 -1.85 -19.44 11.20
N ASP A 526 -1.09 -19.39 12.31
CA ASP A 526 -1.61 -19.03 13.62
C ASP A 526 -1.14 -17.63 14.05
N GLU A 527 -2.02 -16.88 14.69
CA GLU A 527 -1.68 -15.64 15.38
C GLU A 527 -1.16 -16.00 16.78
N LEU A 528 -0.04 -15.43 17.18
CA LEU A 528 0.64 -15.71 18.45
C LEU A 528 0.23 -14.66 19.49
N ASP A 529 -0.41 -15.07 20.58
CA ASP A 529 -0.84 -14.20 21.69
C ASP A 529 0.18 -14.31 22.84
N LEU A 530 1.19 -13.43 22.83
CA LEU A 530 2.28 -13.42 23.78
C LEU A 530 1.91 -12.65 25.05
N LYS A 531 2.17 -13.25 26.21
CA LYS A 531 1.97 -12.63 27.52
C LYS A 531 3.32 -12.38 28.21
N ALA A 532 3.34 -11.40 29.13
CA ALA A 532 4.50 -11.12 29.95
C ALA A 532 4.95 -12.36 30.75
N GLY A 533 6.24 -12.62 30.80
CA GLY A 533 6.85 -13.76 31.44
C GLY A 533 6.58 -15.12 30.78
N TRP A 534 6.08 -15.12 29.54
CA TRP A 534 5.78 -16.36 28.81
C TRP A 534 6.73 -16.53 27.64
N ASP A 535 7.13 -17.78 27.44
CA ASP A 535 7.80 -18.22 26.22
C ASP A 535 6.80 -19.00 25.37
N ILE A 536 6.67 -18.60 24.10
CA ILE A 536 5.94 -19.36 23.10
C ILE A 536 6.95 -20.18 22.33
N ASP A 537 7.05 -21.47 22.67
CA ASP A 537 7.79 -22.43 21.89
C ASP A 537 6.83 -23.11 20.91
N LEU A 538 7.05 -22.89 19.64
CA LEU A 538 6.28 -23.53 18.59
C LEU A 538 6.92 -24.88 18.29
N ASP A 539 6.49 -25.93 19.00
CA ASP A 539 6.94 -27.33 18.84
C ASP A 539 6.85 -27.83 17.39
N ASN A 540 6.01 -27.21 16.56
CA ASN A 540 5.83 -27.53 15.17
C ASN A 540 6.86 -26.81 14.30
N VAL A 541 7.66 -27.59 13.59
CA VAL A 541 8.56 -27.08 12.56
C VAL A 541 7.73 -26.41 11.46
N TRP A 542 8.01 -25.16 11.17
CA TRP A 542 7.41 -24.47 10.03
C TRP A 542 8.16 -24.87 8.74
N GLU A 543 7.68 -25.96 8.13
CA GLU A 543 8.17 -26.37 6.82
C GLU A 543 7.56 -25.48 5.75
N ILE A 544 8.39 -24.68 5.10
CA ILE A 544 7.99 -23.81 4.01
C ILE A 544 7.99 -24.65 2.72
N SER A 545 6.80 -25.02 2.26
CA SER A 545 6.65 -25.91 1.11
C SER A 545 7.01 -25.21 -0.20
N ALA A 546 7.77 -25.90 -1.07
CA ALA A 546 8.00 -25.49 -2.44
C ALA A 546 6.71 -25.40 -3.29
N ALA A 547 5.64 -26.13 -2.91
CA ALA A 547 4.31 -25.98 -3.53
C ALA A 547 3.66 -24.61 -3.23
N SER A 548 4.16 -23.89 -2.23
CA SER A 548 3.82 -22.49 -1.96
C SER A 548 4.62 -21.52 -2.84
N VAL A 549 5.71 -21.98 -3.43
CA VAL A 549 6.41 -21.29 -4.53
C VAL A 549 5.42 -21.34 -5.70
N ASN A 550 5.08 -20.17 -6.22
CA ASN A 550 4.28 -20.08 -7.44
C ASN A 550 4.86 -21.12 -8.43
N PRO A 551 4.08 -22.13 -8.92
CA PRO A 551 4.63 -23.21 -9.74
C PRO A 551 5.35 -22.72 -11.01
N GLN A 552 5.44 -21.42 -11.19
CA GLN A 552 6.04 -20.70 -12.29
C GLN A 552 7.50 -20.25 -12.03
N THR A 553 8.03 -20.36 -10.79
CA THR A 553 9.41 -19.92 -10.47
C THR A 553 10.45 -21.05 -10.57
N THR A 554 10.05 -22.28 -10.84
CA THR A 554 10.98 -23.40 -11.03
C THR A 554 11.27 -23.61 -12.52
N LYS A 555 12.23 -22.87 -13.04
CA LYS A 555 13.02 -23.26 -14.23
C LYS A 555 14.50 -23.10 -13.98
#